data_92fa2dee15d67e2ecca5d333240e7016
#
_entry.id   92fa2dee15d67e2ecca5d333240e7016
#
_cell.length_a   1.000
_cell.length_b   1.000
_cell.length_c   1.000
_cell.angle_alpha   90.00
_cell.angle_beta   90.00
_cell.angle_gamma   90.00
#
_symmetry.space_group_name_H-M   'P 1'
#
loop_
_entity.id
_entity.type
_entity.pdbx_description
1 polymer ?
#
loop_
_entity_poly.entity_id
_entity_poly.type
_entity_poly.pdbx_seq_one_letter_code
_entity_poly.pdbx_strand_id
1 'polypeptide(L)'
;MNELEKKLRDHVAFIYGEEPAEQITTRILERLARFQEANPKLASSSPENRVSEHDFILITYGDMVQQEGQPPLQTLAAFLQKHLGDVVSTIHILPFFPYSSDDGFSVIDYRAVNPALGNWDNVARLGADFRLMFDAVVNHISSQSVEFQGFLKGNPDFQEFFTVTEPGTDLSRVFRPRATPVVTPYETVNGEKLVWTTFSADQIDLNYRNPDVLIEVIDILLFYASQGAD
;
A
#
# COMPACT_ATOMS: atom_id res chain seq x y z
N MET A 1 -12.61 21.84 -16.34
CA MET A 1 -12.55 20.47 -15.79
C MET A 1 -12.76 19.50 -16.93
N ASN A 2 -11.79 18.66 -17.20
CA ASN A 2 -11.90 17.61 -18.22
C ASN A 2 -12.79 16.45 -17.70
N GLU A 3 -13.09 15.46 -18.56
CA GLU A 3 -13.98 14.35 -18.20
C GLU A 3 -13.43 13.50 -17.02
N LEU A 4 -12.11 13.30 -16.98
CA LEU A 4 -11.46 12.54 -15.91
C LEU A 4 -11.52 13.29 -14.58
N GLU A 5 -11.25 14.58 -14.58
CA GLU A 5 -11.37 15.43 -13.37
C GLU A 5 -12.79 15.43 -12.83
N LYS A 6 -13.78 15.53 -13.72
CA LYS A 6 -15.19 15.45 -13.33
C LYS A 6 -15.52 14.12 -12.68
N LYS A 7 -15.10 13.00 -13.30
CA LYS A 7 -15.31 11.65 -12.77
C LYS A 7 -14.64 11.48 -11.40
N LEU A 8 -13.42 11.99 -11.24
CA LEU A 8 -12.73 11.96 -9.95
C LEU A 8 -13.51 12.73 -8.87
N ARG A 9 -13.95 13.97 -9.19
CA ARG A 9 -14.74 14.76 -8.27
C ARG A 9 -16.06 14.07 -7.89
N ASP A 10 -16.75 13.45 -8.84
CA ASP A 10 -18.00 12.74 -8.59
C ASP A 10 -17.79 11.56 -7.63
N HIS A 11 -16.67 10.80 -7.77
CA HIS A 11 -16.30 9.74 -6.83
C HIS A 11 -15.94 10.28 -5.44
N VAL A 12 -15.19 11.37 -5.37
CA VAL A 12 -14.83 12.02 -4.10
C VAL A 12 -16.09 12.55 -3.40
N ALA A 13 -17.01 13.18 -4.15
CA ALA A 13 -18.28 13.64 -3.62
C ALA A 13 -19.18 12.50 -3.11
N PHE A 14 -19.16 11.36 -3.80
CA PHE A 14 -19.89 10.16 -3.34
C PHE A 14 -19.37 9.64 -1.99
N ILE A 15 -18.05 9.70 -1.75
CA ILE A 15 -17.42 9.18 -0.52
C ILE A 15 -17.53 10.18 0.63
N TYR A 16 -17.24 11.46 0.37
CA TYR A 16 -17.04 12.49 1.40
C TYR A 16 -18.15 13.55 1.46
N GLY A 17 -19.08 13.55 0.49
CA GLY A 17 -20.10 14.60 0.34
C GLY A 17 -19.65 15.75 -0.59
N GLU A 18 -20.60 16.55 -1.05
CA GLU A 18 -20.37 17.61 -2.03
C GLU A 18 -19.48 18.75 -1.50
N GLU A 19 -19.63 19.11 -0.22
CA GLU A 19 -18.96 20.27 0.37
C GLU A 19 -17.43 20.11 0.41
N PRO A 20 -16.83 19.00 0.91
CA PRO A 20 -15.39 18.82 0.92
C PRO A 20 -14.81 18.33 -0.42
N ALA A 21 -15.66 17.87 -1.36
CA ALA A 21 -15.20 17.20 -2.57
C ALA A 21 -14.26 18.06 -3.43
N GLU A 22 -14.55 19.35 -3.57
CA GLU A 22 -13.72 20.26 -4.38
C GLU A 22 -12.29 20.36 -3.82
N GLN A 23 -12.16 20.56 -2.52
CA GLN A 23 -10.85 20.69 -1.87
C GLN A 23 -10.05 19.36 -1.95
N ILE A 24 -10.70 18.22 -1.70
CA ILE A 24 -10.05 16.90 -1.76
C ILE A 24 -9.61 16.62 -3.21
N THR A 25 -10.48 16.87 -4.18
CA THR A 25 -10.17 16.68 -5.61
C THR A 25 -8.97 17.53 -6.02
N THR A 26 -8.93 18.79 -5.63
CA THR A 26 -7.80 19.70 -5.90
C THR A 26 -6.50 19.13 -5.34
N ARG A 27 -6.52 18.65 -4.09
CA ARG A 27 -5.36 18.02 -3.45
C ARG A 27 -4.85 16.79 -4.20
N ILE A 28 -5.76 15.97 -4.73
CA ILE A 28 -5.41 14.79 -5.55
C ILE A 28 -4.79 15.24 -6.88
N LEU A 29 -5.43 16.17 -7.58
CA LEU A 29 -4.94 16.66 -8.87
C LEU A 29 -3.57 17.33 -8.78
N GLU A 30 -3.29 18.06 -7.71
CA GLU A 30 -1.97 18.64 -7.46
C GLU A 30 -0.87 17.56 -7.28
N ARG A 31 -1.20 16.43 -6.66
CA ARG A 31 -0.26 15.31 -6.52
C ARG A 31 0.00 14.64 -7.86
N LEU A 32 -1.06 14.37 -8.60
CA LEU A 32 -0.95 13.79 -9.94
C LEU A 32 -0.12 14.68 -10.86
N ALA A 33 -0.36 16.00 -10.85
CA ALA A 33 0.40 16.95 -11.67
C ALA A 33 1.90 16.93 -11.32
N ARG A 34 2.23 17.01 -10.03
CA ARG A 34 3.63 16.91 -9.55
C ARG A 34 4.27 15.57 -9.92
N PHE A 35 3.51 14.48 -9.79
CA PHE A 35 4.00 13.16 -10.17
C PHE A 35 4.28 13.05 -11.67
N GLN A 36 3.38 13.53 -12.52
CA GLN A 36 3.55 13.55 -13.98
C GLN A 36 4.76 14.39 -14.40
N GLU A 37 4.95 15.55 -13.78
CA GLU A 37 6.09 16.42 -14.02
C GLU A 37 7.43 15.74 -13.64
N ALA A 38 7.45 15.03 -12.51
CA ALA A 38 8.62 14.29 -12.04
C ALA A 38 8.87 12.99 -12.84
N ASN A 39 7.84 12.40 -13.45
CA ASN A 39 7.89 11.11 -14.13
C ASN A 39 7.33 11.18 -15.58
N PRO A 40 7.94 11.98 -16.48
CA PRO A 40 7.38 12.22 -17.83
C PRO A 40 7.27 10.95 -18.69
N LYS A 41 8.11 9.95 -18.44
CA LYS A 41 8.03 8.67 -19.16
C LYS A 41 6.76 7.89 -18.85
N LEU A 42 6.31 7.91 -17.59
CA LEU A 42 5.06 7.24 -17.17
C LEU A 42 3.84 7.99 -17.72
N ALA A 43 3.88 9.31 -17.79
CA ALA A 43 2.80 10.13 -18.32
C ALA A 43 2.53 9.88 -19.81
N SER A 44 3.50 9.36 -20.57
CA SER A 44 3.37 9.07 -22.00
C SER A 44 2.90 7.65 -22.32
N SER A 45 2.73 6.78 -21.32
CA SER A 45 2.31 5.40 -21.53
C SER A 45 0.82 5.33 -21.89
N SER A 46 0.49 4.66 -23.02
CA SER A 46 -0.90 4.40 -23.38
C SER A 46 -1.45 3.21 -22.59
N PRO A 47 -2.69 3.29 -22.06
CA PRO A 47 -3.34 2.16 -21.43
C PRO A 47 -3.75 1.06 -22.43
N GLU A 48 -3.75 1.34 -23.73
CA GLU A 48 -4.09 0.38 -24.78
C GLU A 48 -2.99 -0.67 -24.91
N ASN A 49 -3.37 -1.94 -24.96
CA ASN A 49 -2.47 -3.09 -25.09
C ASN A 49 -1.55 -3.38 -23.88
N ARG A 50 -1.93 -3.00 -22.66
CA ARG A 50 -1.15 -3.33 -21.46
C ARG A 50 -1.19 -4.81 -21.11
N VAL A 51 -2.25 -5.52 -21.46
CA VAL A 51 -2.45 -6.94 -21.17
C VAL A 51 -2.84 -7.66 -22.45
N SER A 52 -2.22 -8.79 -22.71
CA SER A 52 -2.47 -9.65 -23.88
C SER A 52 -2.41 -11.13 -23.49
N GLU A 53 -2.71 -12.01 -24.42
CA GLU A 53 -2.57 -13.47 -24.27
C GLU A 53 -1.11 -13.94 -24.11
N HIS A 54 -0.15 -13.06 -24.32
CA HIS A 54 1.27 -13.32 -24.11
C HIS A 54 1.76 -12.96 -22.70
N ASP A 55 0.87 -12.40 -21.87
CA ASP A 55 1.23 -12.04 -20.52
C ASP A 55 1.11 -13.22 -19.57
N PHE A 56 2.21 -13.51 -18.90
CA PHE A 56 2.28 -14.52 -17.85
C PHE A 56 2.81 -13.88 -16.57
N ILE A 57 2.01 -13.89 -15.50
CA ILE A 57 2.35 -13.31 -14.21
C ILE A 57 2.82 -14.40 -13.27
N LEU A 58 4.04 -14.30 -12.79
CA LEU A 58 4.56 -15.14 -11.71
C LEU A 58 4.40 -14.40 -10.38
N ILE A 59 3.70 -15.04 -9.44
CA ILE A 59 3.56 -14.55 -8.06
C ILE A 59 4.63 -15.24 -7.20
N THR A 60 5.41 -14.47 -6.45
CA THR A 60 6.51 -14.99 -5.63
C THR A 60 6.81 -14.08 -4.44
N TYR A 61 7.33 -14.64 -3.36
CA TYR A 61 8.02 -13.86 -2.34
C TYR A 61 9.44 -13.50 -2.78
N GLY A 62 9.98 -12.41 -2.24
CA GLY A 62 11.32 -11.92 -2.59
C GLY A 62 12.47 -12.85 -2.16
N ASP A 63 12.24 -13.80 -1.26
CA ASP A 63 13.20 -14.71 -0.67
C ASP A 63 13.03 -16.19 -1.09
N MET A 64 12.19 -16.46 -2.10
CA MET A 64 11.96 -17.85 -2.57
C MET A 64 13.20 -18.50 -3.17
N VAL A 65 14.17 -17.70 -3.62
CA VAL A 65 15.47 -18.19 -4.09
C VAL A 65 16.56 -17.45 -3.35
N GLN A 66 17.43 -18.21 -2.66
CA GLN A 66 18.47 -17.64 -1.81
C GLN A 66 19.84 -18.18 -2.19
N GLN A 67 20.85 -17.34 -2.04
CA GLN A 67 22.26 -17.69 -2.18
C GLN A 67 23.03 -17.02 -1.03
N GLU A 68 23.91 -17.78 -0.38
CA GLU A 68 24.73 -17.25 0.69
C GLU A 68 25.55 -16.04 0.25
N GLY A 69 25.53 -14.97 1.05
CA GLY A 69 26.29 -13.75 0.78
C GLY A 69 25.65 -12.81 -0.23
N GLN A 70 24.43 -13.08 -0.72
CA GLN A 70 23.70 -12.19 -1.64
C GLN A 70 22.32 -11.81 -1.11
N PRO A 71 21.83 -10.58 -1.36
CA PRO A 71 20.46 -10.22 -1.10
C PRO A 71 19.48 -11.16 -1.86
N PRO A 72 18.42 -11.66 -1.20
CA PRO A 72 17.45 -12.56 -1.83
C PRO A 72 16.84 -12.01 -3.12
N LEU A 73 16.44 -10.74 -3.17
CA LEU A 73 15.92 -10.11 -4.39
C LEU A 73 16.92 -10.12 -5.55
N GLN A 74 18.22 -9.98 -5.28
CA GLN A 74 19.26 -10.08 -6.30
C GLN A 74 19.37 -11.51 -6.84
N THR A 75 19.33 -12.51 -5.96
CA THR A 75 19.38 -13.92 -6.33
C THR A 75 18.15 -14.31 -7.13
N LEU A 76 16.96 -13.85 -6.68
CA LEU A 76 15.70 -14.06 -7.38
C LEU A 76 15.75 -13.48 -8.81
N ALA A 77 16.24 -12.24 -8.98
CA ALA A 77 16.37 -11.61 -10.30
C ALA A 77 17.24 -12.43 -11.24
N ALA A 78 18.42 -12.86 -10.77
CA ALA A 78 19.32 -13.68 -11.58
C ALA A 78 18.73 -15.05 -11.96
N PHE A 79 18.01 -15.69 -11.03
CA PHE A 79 17.32 -16.95 -11.27
C PHE A 79 16.21 -16.80 -12.31
N LEU A 80 15.35 -15.81 -12.15
CA LEU A 80 14.21 -15.57 -13.05
C LEU A 80 14.69 -15.23 -14.47
N GLN A 81 15.66 -14.34 -14.61
CA GLN A 81 16.24 -14.00 -15.91
C GLN A 81 16.79 -15.24 -16.62
N LYS A 82 17.56 -16.06 -15.90
CA LYS A 82 18.22 -17.22 -16.47
C LYS A 82 17.27 -18.34 -16.90
N HIS A 83 16.19 -18.56 -16.13
CA HIS A 83 15.35 -19.74 -16.27
C HIS A 83 13.95 -19.46 -16.81
N LEU A 84 13.45 -18.24 -16.68
CA LEU A 84 12.06 -17.87 -16.99
C LEU A 84 11.94 -16.60 -17.86
N GLY A 85 13.05 -15.97 -18.26
CA GLY A 85 13.05 -14.71 -19.01
C GLY A 85 12.28 -14.75 -20.33
N ASP A 86 12.21 -15.90 -20.98
CA ASP A 86 11.47 -16.09 -22.24
C ASP A 86 10.01 -16.53 -22.03
N VAL A 87 9.58 -16.75 -20.79
CA VAL A 87 8.26 -17.33 -20.47
C VAL A 87 7.39 -16.37 -19.65
N VAL A 88 7.99 -15.70 -18.67
CA VAL A 88 7.29 -14.82 -17.73
C VAL A 88 7.45 -13.37 -18.17
N SER A 89 6.36 -12.64 -18.28
CA SER A 89 6.36 -11.21 -18.64
C SER A 89 6.30 -10.29 -17.43
N THR A 90 5.70 -10.75 -16.32
CA THR A 90 5.43 -9.93 -15.14
C THR A 90 5.75 -10.70 -13.87
N ILE A 91 6.40 -10.04 -12.92
CA ILE A 91 6.64 -10.59 -11.58
C ILE A 91 5.78 -9.84 -10.57
N HIS A 92 4.86 -10.55 -9.94
CA HIS A 92 4.17 -10.07 -8.75
C HIS A 92 4.99 -10.45 -7.53
N ILE A 93 5.68 -9.47 -6.94
CA ILE A 93 6.43 -9.65 -5.70
C ILE A 93 5.44 -9.41 -4.55
N LEU A 94 5.13 -10.46 -3.77
CA LEU A 94 4.35 -10.36 -2.55
C LEU A 94 5.04 -9.40 -1.56
N PRO A 95 4.36 -8.86 -0.54
CA PRO A 95 4.86 -7.71 0.21
C PRO A 95 6.32 -7.88 0.64
N PHE A 96 7.17 -7.03 0.13
CA PHE A 96 8.63 -7.03 0.35
C PHE A 96 9.08 -5.84 1.21
N PHE A 97 8.15 -5.16 1.82
CA PHE A 97 8.36 -4.02 2.72
C PHE A 97 8.76 -4.50 4.12
N PRO A 98 9.32 -3.64 5.00
CA PRO A 98 9.42 -3.94 6.43
C PRO A 98 8.03 -4.26 7.01
N TYR A 99 7.92 -5.36 7.73
CA TYR A 99 6.66 -5.84 8.27
C TYR A 99 6.83 -6.42 9.68
N SER A 100 5.74 -6.52 10.43
CA SER A 100 5.74 -7.08 11.78
C SER A 100 5.14 -8.48 11.85
N SER A 101 4.22 -8.83 10.97
CA SER A 101 3.54 -10.13 10.94
C SER A 101 2.86 -10.41 9.60
N ASP A 102 2.17 -11.57 9.51
CA ASP A 102 1.32 -11.98 8.39
C ASP A 102 2.07 -12.03 7.04
N ASP A 103 3.30 -12.58 7.06
CA ASP A 103 4.14 -12.79 5.88
C ASP A 103 4.28 -11.56 4.96
N GLY A 104 4.39 -10.36 5.56
CA GLY A 104 4.54 -9.10 4.85
C GLY A 104 3.27 -8.23 4.80
N PHE A 105 2.10 -8.79 5.11
CA PHE A 105 0.84 -8.03 5.02
C PHE A 105 0.54 -7.14 6.23
N SER A 106 1.39 -7.12 7.26
CA SER A 106 1.37 -6.11 8.32
C SER A 106 2.53 -5.13 8.12
N VAL A 107 2.35 -4.19 7.19
CA VAL A 107 3.41 -3.29 6.70
C VAL A 107 3.78 -2.25 7.74
N ILE A 108 5.08 -2.14 8.05
CA ILE A 108 5.61 -1.09 8.96
C ILE A 108 5.91 0.19 8.18
N ASP A 109 6.50 0.07 6.99
CA ASP A 109 6.89 1.21 6.13
C ASP A 109 6.69 0.84 4.66
N TYR A 110 5.76 1.51 4.00
CA TYR A 110 5.42 1.31 2.58
C TYR A 110 6.50 1.83 1.61
N ARG A 111 7.44 2.65 2.08
CA ARG A 111 8.44 3.31 1.23
C ARG A 111 9.82 2.66 1.31
N ALA A 112 10.02 1.71 2.22
CA ALA A 112 11.26 0.97 2.36
C ALA A 112 11.13 -0.46 1.82
N VAL A 113 12.23 -1.02 1.34
CA VAL A 113 12.37 -2.46 1.12
C VAL A 113 12.86 -3.10 2.41
N ASN A 114 12.34 -4.28 2.77
CA ASN A 114 12.83 -5.03 3.92
C ASN A 114 14.34 -5.29 3.76
N PRO A 115 15.18 -4.82 4.70
CA PRO A 115 16.64 -4.95 4.59
C PRO A 115 17.12 -6.41 4.47
N ALA A 116 16.33 -7.37 4.97
CA ALA A 116 16.63 -8.80 4.82
C ALA A 116 16.48 -9.30 3.37
N LEU A 117 15.72 -8.60 2.54
CA LEU A 117 15.49 -8.95 1.14
C LEU A 117 16.42 -8.19 0.18
N GLY A 118 16.80 -6.95 0.54
CA GLY A 118 17.63 -6.08 -0.28
C GLY A 118 17.23 -4.62 -0.20
N ASN A 119 17.21 -3.92 -1.33
CA ASN A 119 16.87 -2.50 -1.44
C ASN A 119 16.16 -2.20 -2.77
N TRP A 120 15.79 -0.95 -3.01
CA TRP A 120 15.13 -0.52 -4.25
C TRP A 120 15.97 -0.74 -5.51
N ASP A 121 17.30 -0.74 -5.44
CA ASP A 121 18.16 -1.06 -6.59
C ASP A 121 18.00 -2.53 -7.02
N ASN A 122 17.77 -3.44 -6.06
CA ASN A 122 17.48 -4.84 -6.36
C ASN A 122 16.10 -5.00 -7.02
N VAL A 123 15.11 -4.24 -6.60
CA VAL A 123 13.78 -4.20 -7.23
C VAL A 123 13.87 -3.61 -8.65
N ALA A 124 14.58 -2.49 -8.82
CA ALA A 124 14.79 -1.87 -10.12
C ALA A 124 15.50 -2.81 -11.10
N ARG A 125 16.42 -3.66 -10.61
CA ARG A 125 17.10 -4.68 -11.44
C ARG A 125 16.12 -5.75 -11.95
N LEU A 126 15.16 -6.18 -11.14
CA LEU A 126 14.05 -7.04 -11.60
C LEU A 126 13.23 -6.35 -12.69
N GLY A 127 12.91 -5.07 -12.49
CA GLY A 127 12.16 -4.25 -13.44
C GLY A 127 12.88 -3.99 -14.77
N ALA A 128 14.20 -4.27 -14.87
CA ALA A 128 14.92 -4.17 -16.14
C ALA A 128 14.56 -5.30 -17.12
N ASP A 129 14.16 -6.46 -16.61
CA ASP A 129 13.87 -7.66 -17.39
C ASP A 129 12.39 -8.03 -17.42
N PHE A 130 11.60 -7.60 -16.41
CA PHE A 130 10.19 -7.96 -16.22
C PHE A 130 9.36 -6.73 -15.86
N ARG A 131 8.07 -6.75 -16.20
CA ARG A 131 7.12 -5.83 -15.57
C ARG A 131 6.95 -6.22 -14.11
N LEU A 132 6.72 -5.23 -13.24
CA LEU A 132 6.59 -5.46 -11.79
C LEU A 132 5.17 -5.18 -11.31
N MET A 133 4.69 -6.04 -10.42
CA MET A 133 3.44 -5.85 -9.70
C MET A 133 3.74 -5.91 -8.20
N PHE A 134 3.24 -4.93 -7.44
CA PHE A 134 3.39 -4.85 -5.99
C PHE A 134 2.05 -4.93 -5.29
N ASP A 135 2.04 -5.48 -4.08
CA ASP A 135 0.85 -5.40 -3.24
C ASP A 135 0.66 -3.99 -2.67
N ALA A 136 -0.54 -3.46 -2.81
CA ALA A 136 -0.96 -2.25 -2.12
C ALA A 136 -1.84 -2.62 -0.92
N VAL A 137 -1.22 -2.82 0.24
CA VAL A 137 -1.92 -3.14 1.49
C VAL A 137 -2.54 -1.85 2.04
N VAL A 138 -3.73 -1.50 1.55
CA VAL A 138 -4.35 -0.19 1.82
C VAL A 138 -5.49 -0.23 2.86
N ASN A 139 -5.86 -1.41 3.37
CA ASN A 139 -6.87 -1.53 4.40
C ASN A 139 -6.35 -1.23 5.81
N HIS A 140 -5.12 -1.62 6.08
CA HIS A 140 -4.50 -1.58 7.40
C HIS A 140 -3.00 -1.36 7.30
N ILE A 141 -2.40 -1.04 8.43
CA ILE A 141 -0.96 -0.87 8.61
C ILE A 141 -0.51 -1.58 9.90
N SER A 142 0.77 -1.89 10.03
CA SER A 142 1.32 -2.50 11.25
C SER A 142 1.11 -1.63 12.49
N SER A 143 0.86 -2.28 13.62
CA SER A 143 0.90 -1.63 14.93
C SER A 143 2.27 -0.99 15.24
N GLN A 144 3.33 -1.39 14.55
CA GLN A 144 4.69 -0.86 14.73
C GLN A 144 5.01 0.29 13.75
N SER A 145 4.07 0.68 12.89
CA SER A 145 4.25 1.81 11.98
C SER A 145 4.46 3.14 12.71
N VAL A 146 5.15 4.07 12.06
CA VAL A 146 5.38 5.42 12.62
C VAL A 146 4.07 6.14 12.87
N GLU A 147 3.08 5.96 11.98
CA GLU A 147 1.75 6.56 12.07
C GLU A 147 1.00 6.06 13.31
N PHE A 148 0.95 4.73 13.52
CA PHE A 148 0.25 4.18 14.67
C PHE A 148 0.98 4.47 15.98
N GLN A 149 2.30 4.41 15.99
CA GLN A 149 3.08 4.82 17.15
C GLN A 149 2.90 6.31 17.46
N GLY A 150 2.73 7.16 16.45
CA GLY A 150 2.36 8.56 16.59
C GLY A 150 0.96 8.74 17.18
N PHE A 151 -0.02 7.97 16.71
CA PHE A 151 -1.37 7.93 17.27
C PHE A 151 -1.35 7.60 18.77
N LEU A 152 -0.65 6.55 19.18
CA LEU A 152 -0.53 6.16 20.59
C LEU A 152 0.08 7.27 21.46
N LYS A 153 1.02 8.04 20.91
CA LYS A 153 1.72 9.16 21.57
C LYS A 153 0.96 10.49 21.49
N GLY A 154 -0.23 10.50 20.90
CA GLY A 154 -1.07 11.71 20.81
C GLY A 154 -0.63 12.71 19.76
N ASN A 155 0.14 12.28 18.73
CA ASN A 155 0.48 13.15 17.60
C ASN A 155 -0.81 13.58 16.88
N PRO A 156 -1.11 14.90 16.79
CA PRO A 156 -2.34 15.38 16.18
C PRO A 156 -2.52 14.96 14.70
N ASP A 157 -1.44 14.76 13.96
CA ASP A 157 -1.50 14.37 12.55
C ASP A 157 -2.10 12.98 12.36
N PHE A 158 -2.03 12.11 13.38
CA PHE A 158 -2.49 10.72 13.29
C PHE A 158 -3.72 10.39 14.15
N GLN A 159 -4.31 11.36 14.86
CA GLN A 159 -5.44 11.07 15.78
C GLN A 159 -6.68 10.56 15.05
N GLU A 160 -6.92 10.99 13.81
CA GLU A 160 -8.05 10.58 12.97
C GLU A 160 -7.63 9.56 11.88
N PHE A 161 -6.40 9.01 11.97
CA PHE A 161 -5.87 8.12 10.92
C PHE A 161 -6.41 6.69 11.00
N PHE A 162 -6.85 6.29 12.19
CA PHE A 162 -7.28 4.91 12.49
C PHE A 162 -8.73 4.85 12.89
N THR A 163 -9.37 3.71 12.60
CA THR A 163 -10.76 3.48 12.97
C THR A 163 -10.84 3.12 14.44
N VAL A 164 -11.45 3.99 15.24
CA VAL A 164 -11.68 3.81 16.68
C VAL A 164 -13.17 3.65 16.94
N THR A 165 -13.54 2.80 17.90
CA THR A 165 -14.91 2.63 18.37
C THR A 165 -15.07 3.08 19.81
N GLU A 166 -16.27 3.54 20.16
CA GLU A 166 -16.61 3.85 21.55
C GLU A 166 -16.86 2.56 22.37
N PRO A 167 -16.51 2.56 23.65
CA PRO A 167 -16.86 1.45 24.55
C PRO A 167 -18.36 1.15 24.55
N GLY A 168 -18.71 -0.13 24.41
CA GLY A 168 -20.13 -0.55 24.38
C GLY A 168 -20.79 -0.46 22.99
N THR A 169 -20.04 -0.11 21.93
CA THR A 169 -20.55 -0.19 20.56
C THR A 169 -21.04 -1.60 20.24
N ASP A 170 -22.27 -1.73 19.75
CA ASP A 170 -22.81 -3.01 19.30
C ASP A 170 -22.16 -3.47 18.00
N LEU A 171 -21.30 -4.46 18.10
CA LEU A 171 -20.61 -5.09 16.98
C LEU A 171 -21.23 -6.46 16.59
N SER A 172 -22.40 -6.82 17.13
CA SER A 172 -23.04 -8.14 16.90
C SER A 172 -23.37 -8.40 15.43
N ARG A 173 -23.52 -7.37 14.62
CA ARG A 173 -23.78 -7.46 13.17
C ARG A 173 -22.52 -7.48 12.32
N VAL A 174 -21.35 -7.35 12.93
CA VAL A 174 -20.08 -7.42 12.21
C VAL A 174 -19.71 -8.88 11.98
N PHE A 175 -19.66 -9.27 10.71
CA PHE A 175 -19.26 -10.62 10.33
C PHE A 175 -17.92 -10.58 9.62
N ARG A 176 -16.99 -11.46 10.03
CA ARG A 176 -15.70 -11.67 9.38
C ARG A 176 -15.19 -13.09 9.62
N PRO A 177 -14.40 -13.66 8.71
CA PRO A 177 -13.90 -15.04 8.83
C PRO A 177 -12.63 -15.10 9.72
N ARG A 178 -12.69 -14.58 10.95
CA ARG A 178 -11.57 -14.60 11.92
C ARG A 178 -12.11 -14.90 13.31
N ALA A 179 -11.33 -15.63 14.11
CA ALA A 179 -11.69 -16.00 15.48
C ALA A 179 -11.35 -14.93 16.53
N THR A 180 -10.43 -14.00 16.21
CA THR A 180 -10.02 -12.93 17.12
C THR A 180 -11.06 -11.80 17.18
N PRO A 181 -11.15 -10.99 18.25
CA PRO A 181 -11.98 -9.81 18.29
C PRO A 181 -11.69 -8.84 17.15
N VAL A 182 -12.71 -8.12 16.65
CA VAL A 182 -12.57 -7.14 15.58
C VAL A 182 -11.96 -5.83 16.06
N VAL A 183 -12.01 -5.57 17.35
CA VAL A 183 -11.39 -4.40 18.00
C VAL A 183 -10.39 -4.87 19.04
N THR A 184 -9.28 -4.15 19.13
CA THR A 184 -8.20 -4.40 20.08
C THR A 184 -8.04 -3.16 20.96
N PRO A 185 -7.99 -3.31 22.31
CA PRO A 185 -7.68 -2.19 23.19
C PRO A 185 -6.20 -1.82 23.09
N TYR A 186 -5.91 -0.54 22.97
CA TYR A 186 -4.58 0.04 22.98
C TYR A 186 -4.49 1.18 23.98
N GLU A 187 -3.45 1.17 24.79
CA GLU A 187 -3.11 2.28 25.68
C GLU A 187 -2.54 3.44 24.87
N THR A 188 -3.12 4.62 25.05
CA THR A 188 -2.65 5.87 24.45
C THR A 188 -2.35 6.90 25.54
N VAL A 189 -1.67 7.99 25.20
CA VAL A 189 -1.47 9.11 26.14
C VAL A 189 -2.78 9.76 26.59
N ASN A 190 -3.88 9.53 25.87
CA ASN A 190 -5.23 10.03 26.15
C ASN A 190 -6.15 8.94 26.74
N GLY A 191 -5.60 7.85 27.29
CA GLY A 191 -6.32 6.69 27.82
C GLY A 191 -6.51 5.58 26.80
N GLU A 192 -7.13 4.48 27.24
CA GLU A 192 -7.41 3.32 26.41
C GLU A 192 -8.34 3.68 25.23
N LYS A 193 -7.99 3.19 24.03
CA LYS A 193 -8.79 3.29 22.82
C LYS A 193 -9.07 1.90 22.25
N LEU A 194 -10.31 1.66 21.82
CA LEU A 194 -10.73 0.46 21.11
C LEU A 194 -10.51 0.67 19.60
N VAL A 195 -9.43 0.13 19.09
CA VAL A 195 -9.02 0.30 17.68
C VAL A 195 -9.50 -0.87 16.86
N TRP A 196 -10.02 -0.59 15.68
CA TRP A 196 -10.47 -1.61 14.74
C TRP A 196 -9.28 -2.37 14.13
N THR A 197 -9.35 -3.71 14.18
CA THR A 197 -8.31 -4.62 13.74
C THR A 197 -8.93 -5.82 13.01
N THR A 198 -9.36 -5.58 11.77
CA THR A 198 -10.16 -6.54 11.00
C THR A 198 -9.46 -7.90 10.86
N PHE A 199 -8.16 -7.94 10.66
CA PHE A 199 -7.44 -9.19 10.39
C PHE A 199 -6.74 -9.75 11.63
N SER A 200 -5.98 -8.93 12.34
CA SER A 200 -5.28 -9.30 13.57
C SER A 200 -4.99 -8.07 14.42
N ALA A 201 -4.67 -8.27 15.70
CA ALA A 201 -4.31 -7.17 16.60
C ALA A 201 -3.11 -6.33 16.12
N ASP A 202 -2.27 -6.86 15.23
CA ASP A 202 -1.14 -6.14 14.64
C ASP A 202 -1.47 -5.41 13.33
N GLN A 203 -2.68 -5.57 12.80
CA GLN A 203 -3.14 -4.98 11.53
C GLN A 203 -4.22 -3.94 11.82
N ILE A 204 -3.79 -2.69 11.92
CA ILE A 204 -4.61 -1.56 12.38
C ILE A 204 -5.36 -0.94 11.21
N ASP A 205 -6.69 -0.97 11.24
CA ASP A 205 -7.53 -0.50 10.14
C ASP A 205 -7.46 1.02 9.98
N LEU A 206 -7.16 1.44 8.75
CA LEU A 206 -7.10 2.84 8.37
C LEU A 206 -8.51 3.47 8.30
N ASN A 207 -8.61 4.73 8.68
CA ASN A 207 -9.86 5.48 8.71
C ASN A 207 -10.06 6.32 7.45
N TYR A 208 -10.62 5.74 6.41
CA TYR A 208 -10.91 6.47 5.16
C TYR A 208 -12.04 7.52 5.27
N ARG A 209 -12.66 7.71 6.44
CA ARG A 209 -13.50 8.90 6.67
C ARG A 209 -12.64 10.17 6.76
N ASN A 210 -11.38 10.01 7.13
CA ASN A 210 -10.39 11.08 7.06
C ASN A 210 -9.80 11.12 5.64
N PRO A 211 -10.00 12.20 4.87
CA PRO A 211 -9.43 12.32 3.52
C PRO A 211 -7.90 12.34 3.49
N ASP A 212 -7.23 12.65 4.60
CA ASP A 212 -5.77 12.61 4.67
C ASP A 212 -5.24 11.19 4.55
N VAL A 213 -5.97 10.18 5.03
CA VAL A 213 -5.66 8.77 4.81
C VAL A 213 -5.71 8.40 3.32
N LEU A 214 -6.76 8.83 2.61
CA LEU A 214 -6.85 8.62 1.16
C LEU A 214 -5.67 9.27 0.42
N ILE A 215 -5.33 10.50 0.79
CA ILE A 215 -4.23 11.23 0.19
C ILE A 215 -2.88 10.52 0.43
N GLU A 216 -2.63 10.04 1.65
CA GLU A 216 -1.43 9.29 1.97
C GLU A 216 -1.34 7.99 1.15
N VAL A 217 -2.44 7.26 1.01
CA VAL A 217 -2.48 6.05 0.19
C VAL A 217 -2.23 6.37 -1.29
N ILE A 218 -2.77 7.46 -1.81
CA ILE A 218 -2.48 7.91 -3.18
C ILE A 218 -0.97 8.22 -3.32
N ASP A 219 -0.36 8.91 -2.36
CA ASP A 219 1.07 9.20 -2.39
C ASP A 219 1.93 7.91 -2.35
N ILE A 220 1.48 6.87 -1.62
CA ILE A 220 2.12 5.54 -1.62
C ILE A 220 2.00 4.87 -3.01
N LEU A 221 0.81 4.88 -3.62
CA LEU A 221 0.60 4.28 -4.95
C LEU A 221 1.44 5.00 -6.03
N LEU A 222 1.49 6.32 -5.98
CA LEU A 222 2.35 7.10 -6.88
C LEU A 222 3.84 6.81 -6.65
N PHE A 223 4.25 6.63 -5.40
CA PHE A 223 5.60 6.19 -5.08
C PHE A 223 5.89 4.81 -5.69
N TYR A 224 5.00 3.82 -5.56
CA TYR A 224 5.18 2.50 -6.18
C TYR A 224 5.31 2.60 -7.71
N ALA A 225 4.48 3.39 -8.36
CA ALA A 225 4.59 3.64 -9.78
C ALA A 225 5.96 4.26 -10.14
N SER A 226 6.48 5.19 -9.33
CA SER A 226 7.83 5.75 -9.52
C SER A 226 8.96 4.75 -9.35
N GLN A 227 8.73 3.68 -8.56
CA GLN A 227 9.66 2.58 -8.35
C GLN A 227 9.51 1.45 -9.38
N GLY A 228 8.66 1.62 -10.38
CA GLY A 228 8.51 0.70 -11.50
C GLY A 228 7.36 -0.31 -11.34
N ALA A 229 6.42 -0.09 -10.44
CA ALA A 229 5.16 -0.83 -10.46
C ALA A 229 4.36 -0.45 -11.71
N ASP A 230 3.81 -1.48 -12.41
CA ASP A 230 3.12 -1.35 -13.70
C ASP A 230 1.59 -1.41 -13.56
#